data_e214a4aca8efdac09aa00b6b35a9f493
#
_entry.id   e214a4aca8efdac09aa00b6b35a9f493
#
_cell.length_a   1.000
_cell.length_b   1.000
_cell.length_c   1.000
_cell.angle_alpha   90.00
_cell.angle_beta   90.00
_cell.angle_gamma   90.00
#
_symmetry.space_group_name_H-M   'P 1'
#
loop_
_entity.id
_entity.type
_entity.pdbx_description
1 polymer ?
#
loop_
_entity_poly.entity_id
_entity_poly.type
_entity_poly.pdbx_seq_one_letter_code
_entity_poly.pdbx_strand_id
1 'polypeptide(L)'
;MSPVKRIKQPLYEVRRSSIQGRGAFALRAIRKGQHVDEYLGEPITHAEADRRYDDSNGRHHTFLFILDDDTVLDARKHKSPARYINHSCDPNCETVIEDGHIWITAITSIKPETEISYDYQFEWQNNYEPEDVRYYACRCGTAKCRGTILKVPRYLRATVRKWLAGDDVPKPRKPRKKSAKPAVKKASTKKRAGARKR
;
A
#
# COMPACT_ATOMS: atom_id res chain seq x y z
N MET A 1 11.84 44.98 -7.84
CA MET A 1 12.63 43.77 -7.52
C MET A 1 11.66 42.60 -7.53
N SER A 2 11.73 41.73 -8.55
CA SER A 2 10.89 40.53 -8.63
C SER A 2 11.28 39.52 -7.54
N PRO A 3 10.35 38.87 -6.87
CA PRO A 3 10.68 37.88 -5.85
C PRO A 3 11.39 36.71 -6.51
N VAL A 4 12.62 36.43 -6.06
CA VAL A 4 13.37 35.24 -6.45
C VAL A 4 12.55 34.03 -6.03
N LYS A 5 11.99 33.27 -7.00
CA LYS A 5 11.36 31.97 -6.75
C LYS A 5 12.40 31.10 -6.05
N ARG A 6 12.24 30.87 -4.73
CA ARG A 6 13.02 29.85 -4.02
C ARG A 6 12.73 28.51 -4.69
N ILE A 7 13.70 27.98 -5.42
CA ILE A 7 13.66 26.61 -5.91
C ILE A 7 13.57 25.73 -4.65
N LYS A 8 12.42 25.09 -4.44
CA LYS A 8 12.27 24.13 -3.34
C LYS A 8 13.29 23.01 -3.62
N GLN A 9 14.32 22.93 -2.80
CA GLN A 9 15.27 21.83 -2.89
C GLN A 9 14.54 20.52 -2.67
N PRO A 10 14.87 19.44 -3.46
CA PRO A 10 14.19 18.15 -3.33
C PRO A 10 14.33 17.61 -1.90
N LEU A 11 13.31 16.88 -1.46
CA LEU A 11 13.32 16.22 -0.14
C LEU A 11 14.15 14.95 -0.15
N TYR A 12 14.33 14.32 -1.30
CA TYR A 12 15.00 13.05 -1.48
C TYR A 12 15.70 12.98 -2.85
N GLU A 13 16.57 12.01 -2.98
CA GLU A 13 17.19 11.61 -4.25
C GLU A 13 16.92 10.14 -4.54
N VAL A 14 17.04 9.76 -5.81
CA VAL A 14 16.89 8.37 -6.26
C VAL A 14 18.23 7.76 -6.56
N ARG A 15 18.63 6.75 -5.80
CA ARG A 15 19.90 6.03 -5.95
C ARG A 15 19.71 4.51 -5.85
N ARG A 16 20.78 3.72 -5.96
CA ARG A 16 20.72 2.26 -5.81
C ARG A 16 20.22 1.88 -4.41
N SER A 17 19.29 0.91 -4.35
CA SER A 17 18.72 0.40 -3.11
C SER A 17 19.09 -1.06 -2.86
N SER A 18 19.22 -1.44 -1.58
CA SER A 18 19.37 -2.82 -1.15
C SER A 18 18.03 -3.57 -1.15
N ILE A 19 16.89 -2.86 -1.15
CA ILE A 19 15.56 -3.47 -1.21
C ILE A 19 15.30 -3.99 -2.62
N GLN A 20 15.31 -3.06 -3.61
CA GLN A 20 15.13 -3.41 -5.01
C GLN A 20 15.63 -2.29 -5.92
N GLY A 21 16.50 -2.62 -6.89
CA GLY A 21 16.94 -1.74 -7.97
C GLY A 21 17.33 -0.33 -7.51
N ARG A 22 16.40 0.62 -7.64
CA ARG A 22 16.55 2.01 -7.19
C ARG A 22 15.58 2.28 -6.03
N GLY A 23 15.96 3.19 -5.14
CA GLY A 23 15.15 3.64 -4.01
C GLY A 23 15.28 5.15 -3.81
N ALA A 24 14.34 5.73 -3.07
CA ALA A 24 14.31 7.13 -2.69
C ALA A 24 14.95 7.33 -1.31
N PHE A 25 15.92 8.20 -1.18
CA PHE A 25 16.65 8.45 0.07
C PHE A 25 16.52 9.92 0.47
N ALA A 26 16.13 10.15 1.72
CA ALA A 26 15.94 11.50 2.25
C ALA A 26 17.25 12.30 2.21
N LEU A 27 17.26 13.47 1.59
CA LEU A 27 18.40 14.42 1.57
C LEU A 27 18.46 15.27 2.84
N ARG A 28 17.32 15.39 3.53
CA ARG A 28 17.17 16.17 4.77
C ARG A 28 16.08 15.55 5.64
N ALA A 29 16.00 15.99 6.90
CA ALA A 29 14.96 15.53 7.82
C ALA A 29 13.56 15.84 7.25
N ILE A 30 12.67 14.83 7.25
CA ILE A 30 11.27 14.94 6.88
C ILE A 30 10.43 14.74 8.14
N ARG A 31 9.47 15.63 8.37
CA ARG A 31 8.63 15.58 9.58
C ARG A 31 7.47 14.61 9.38
N LYS A 32 7.05 13.98 10.47
CA LYS A 32 5.77 13.24 10.48
C LYS A 32 4.63 14.13 9.99
N GLY A 33 3.77 13.58 9.12
CA GLY A 33 2.64 14.26 8.48
C GLY A 33 3.03 15.14 7.28
N GLN A 34 4.32 15.19 6.92
CA GLN A 34 4.76 15.96 5.76
C GLN A 34 4.58 15.12 4.48
N HIS A 35 3.98 15.74 3.45
CA HIS A 35 4.01 15.17 2.10
C HIS A 35 5.44 15.15 1.57
N VAL A 36 5.86 13.99 1.12
CA VAL A 36 7.20 13.76 0.53
C VAL A 36 7.17 14.09 -0.95
N ASP A 37 6.22 13.48 -1.66
CA ASP A 37 6.01 13.69 -3.10
C ASP A 37 4.61 13.24 -3.51
N GLU A 38 4.19 13.62 -4.70
CA GLU A 38 3.00 13.13 -5.35
C GLU A 38 3.32 11.96 -6.28
N TYR A 39 2.54 10.88 -6.19
CA TYR A 39 2.65 9.78 -7.13
C TYR A 39 1.94 10.14 -8.42
N LEU A 40 2.71 10.46 -9.45
CA LEU A 40 2.20 10.88 -10.74
C LEU A 40 2.34 9.76 -11.78
N GLY A 41 1.34 9.64 -12.63
CA GLY A 41 1.28 8.67 -13.73
C GLY A 41 0.28 9.09 -14.81
N GLU A 42 0.25 8.34 -15.90
CA GLU A 42 -0.80 8.43 -16.90
C GLU A 42 -2.08 7.83 -16.33
N PRO A 43 -3.20 8.58 -16.24
CA PRO A 43 -4.47 8.01 -15.84
C PRO A 43 -4.99 7.08 -16.94
N ILE A 44 -5.24 5.82 -16.58
CA ILE A 44 -5.78 4.78 -17.47
C ILE A 44 -6.90 4.02 -16.77
N THR A 45 -7.73 3.31 -17.52
CA THR A 45 -8.74 2.43 -16.94
C THR A 45 -8.12 1.11 -16.44
N HIS A 46 -8.81 0.39 -15.55
CA HIS A 46 -8.41 -0.95 -15.12
C HIS A 46 -8.25 -1.90 -16.31
N ALA A 47 -9.20 -1.89 -17.26
CA ALA A 47 -9.13 -2.72 -18.48
C ALA A 47 -7.90 -2.39 -19.35
N GLU A 48 -7.50 -1.13 -19.43
CA GLU A 48 -6.27 -0.74 -20.13
C GLU A 48 -5.02 -1.15 -19.37
N ALA A 49 -5.03 -1.10 -18.03
CA ALA A 49 -3.94 -1.60 -17.21
C ALA A 49 -3.74 -3.10 -17.41
N ASP A 50 -4.82 -3.90 -17.38
CA ASP A 50 -4.78 -5.35 -17.64
C ASP A 50 -4.23 -5.64 -19.04
N ARG A 51 -4.68 -4.89 -20.05
CA ARG A 51 -4.20 -5.05 -21.43
C ARG A 51 -2.71 -4.72 -21.59
N ARG A 52 -2.21 -3.68 -20.90
CA ARG A 52 -0.79 -3.25 -20.98
C ARG A 52 0.15 -4.20 -20.25
N TYR A 53 -0.34 -4.84 -19.21
CA TYR A 53 0.43 -5.62 -18.24
C TYR A 53 -0.11 -7.04 -18.09
N ASP A 54 -0.47 -7.65 -19.23
CA ASP A 54 -0.79 -9.06 -19.29
C ASP A 54 0.37 -9.89 -18.72
N ASP A 55 0.06 -10.69 -17.70
CA ASP A 55 1.02 -11.51 -16.94
C ASP A 55 1.79 -12.52 -17.81
N SER A 56 1.26 -12.83 -19.00
CA SER A 56 1.90 -13.74 -19.97
C SER A 56 3.32 -13.31 -20.39
N ASN A 57 3.67 -12.04 -20.22
CA ASN A 57 4.96 -11.47 -20.61
C ASN A 57 5.95 -11.27 -19.45
N GLY A 58 5.65 -11.74 -18.24
CA GLY A 58 6.51 -11.60 -17.06
C GLY A 58 6.83 -10.12 -16.69
N ARG A 59 6.02 -9.17 -17.17
CA ARG A 59 6.19 -7.75 -16.92
C ARG A 59 5.27 -7.30 -15.81
N HIS A 60 5.86 -6.90 -14.71
CA HIS A 60 5.19 -6.71 -13.44
C HIS A 60 4.67 -5.30 -13.23
N HIS A 61 3.53 -5.22 -12.56
CA HIS A 61 2.68 -4.05 -12.30
C HIS A 61 3.25 -3.07 -11.25
N THR A 62 4.56 -3.03 -11.02
CA THR A 62 5.16 -2.27 -9.92
C THR A 62 5.05 -0.75 -10.06
N PHE A 63 4.58 -0.24 -11.18
CA PHE A 63 4.39 1.19 -11.43
C PHE A 63 2.92 1.59 -11.58
N LEU A 64 2.00 0.67 -11.30
CA LEU A 64 0.57 0.95 -11.29
C LEU A 64 0.13 1.33 -9.88
N PHE A 65 -0.72 2.34 -9.79
CA PHE A 65 -1.36 2.74 -8.54
C PHE A 65 -2.86 2.93 -8.78
N ILE A 66 -3.70 2.22 -8.01
CA ILE A 66 -5.15 2.36 -8.09
C ILE A 66 -5.54 3.66 -7.38
N LEU A 67 -6.11 4.61 -8.14
CA LEU A 67 -6.59 5.88 -7.61
C LEU A 67 -8.02 5.74 -7.08
N ASP A 68 -8.89 5.11 -7.84
CA ASP A 68 -10.30 4.87 -7.53
C ASP A 68 -10.83 3.64 -8.29
N ASP A 69 -12.15 3.41 -8.25
CA ASP A 69 -12.80 2.26 -8.89
C ASP A 69 -12.68 2.26 -10.44
N ASP A 70 -12.41 3.41 -11.05
CA ASP A 70 -12.35 3.57 -12.51
C ASP A 70 -10.93 3.85 -13.02
N THR A 71 -10.04 4.38 -12.15
CA THR A 71 -8.79 4.99 -12.56
C THR A 71 -7.57 4.34 -11.92
N VAL A 72 -6.60 4.00 -12.75
CA VAL A 72 -5.25 3.55 -12.36
C VAL A 72 -4.22 4.54 -12.89
N LEU A 73 -3.25 4.94 -12.10
CA LEU A 73 -2.10 5.73 -12.56
C LEU A 73 -0.97 4.81 -13.01
N ASP A 74 -0.57 4.93 -14.29
CA ASP A 74 0.60 4.23 -14.86
C ASP A 74 1.81 5.15 -14.86
N ALA A 75 2.72 4.95 -13.90
CA ALA A 75 3.94 5.72 -13.77
C ALA A 75 5.12 5.17 -14.59
N ARG A 76 4.94 4.11 -15.37
CA ARG A 76 6.04 3.45 -16.10
C ARG A 76 6.80 4.39 -17.01
N LYS A 77 6.09 5.24 -17.76
CA LYS A 77 6.68 6.23 -18.67
C LYS A 77 6.78 7.63 -18.04
N HIS A 78 6.22 7.82 -16.85
CA HIS A 78 6.21 9.11 -16.18
C HIS A 78 7.58 9.44 -15.57
N LYS A 79 7.96 10.72 -15.60
CA LYS A 79 9.27 11.17 -15.10
C LYS A 79 9.30 11.35 -13.57
N SER A 80 8.16 11.21 -12.86
CA SER A 80 8.14 11.39 -11.40
C SER A 80 9.08 10.41 -10.69
N PRO A 81 9.95 10.88 -9.81
CA PRO A 81 10.84 10.02 -9.04
C PRO A 81 10.11 9.20 -7.95
N ALA A 82 8.89 9.58 -7.57
CA ALA A 82 8.08 8.86 -6.56
C ALA A 82 7.86 7.39 -6.91
N ARG A 83 7.85 7.02 -8.19
CA ARG A 83 7.74 5.62 -8.64
C ARG A 83 8.88 4.72 -8.18
N TYR A 84 9.98 5.28 -7.70
CA TYR A 84 11.13 4.54 -7.17
C TYR A 84 11.10 4.41 -5.63
N ILE A 85 10.05 4.88 -4.97
CA ILE A 85 9.88 4.65 -3.54
C ILE A 85 9.50 3.18 -3.33
N ASN A 86 10.36 2.43 -2.65
CA ASN A 86 10.23 0.99 -2.48
C ASN A 86 9.19 0.60 -1.43
N HIS A 87 8.77 -0.66 -1.49
CA HIS A 87 7.91 -1.26 -0.48
C HIS A 87 8.69 -1.56 0.81
N SER A 88 8.02 -1.36 1.96
CA SER A 88 8.44 -1.91 3.25
C SER A 88 7.25 -2.46 4.02
N CYS A 89 7.48 -3.57 4.75
CA CYS A 89 6.51 -4.12 5.69
C CYS A 89 6.49 -3.37 7.04
N ASP A 90 7.47 -2.51 7.28
CA ASP A 90 7.57 -1.56 8.40
C ASP A 90 7.95 -0.18 7.82
N PRO A 91 7.01 0.48 7.13
CA PRO A 91 7.29 1.65 6.33
C PRO A 91 7.44 2.91 7.18
N ASN A 92 8.08 3.95 6.62
CA ASN A 92 8.14 5.28 7.19
C ASN A 92 7.20 6.30 6.52
N CYS A 93 6.54 5.88 5.43
CA CYS A 93 5.50 6.65 4.75
C CYS A 93 4.25 5.79 4.51
N GLU A 94 3.16 6.47 4.21
CA GLU A 94 1.91 5.92 3.71
C GLU A 94 1.46 6.68 2.47
N THR A 95 0.49 6.13 1.74
CA THR A 95 -0.17 6.81 0.64
C THR A 95 -1.51 7.37 1.11
N VAL A 96 -1.78 8.63 0.78
CA VAL A 96 -3.02 9.33 1.11
C VAL A 96 -3.62 9.84 -0.20
N ILE A 97 -4.90 9.56 -0.44
CA ILE A 97 -5.62 10.07 -1.61
C ILE A 97 -6.44 11.28 -1.14
N GLU A 98 -6.11 12.44 -1.69
CA GLU A 98 -6.79 13.71 -1.39
C GLU A 98 -7.08 14.43 -2.71
N ASP A 99 -8.33 14.82 -2.93
CA ASP A 99 -8.79 15.57 -4.12
C ASP A 99 -8.36 14.96 -5.47
N GLY A 100 -8.33 13.61 -5.56
CA GLY A 100 -7.90 12.90 -6.76
C GLY A 100 -6.39 12.83 -6.97
N HIS A 101 -5.58 13.22 -5.97
CA HIS A 101 -4.13 13.15 -5.96
C HIS A 101 -3.64 12.08 -4.99
N ILE A 102 -2.57 11.38 -5.33
CA ILE A 102 -1.95 10.37 -4.47
C ILE A 102 -0.68 10.95 -3.85
N TRP A 103 -0.72 11.23 -2.55
CA TRP A 103 0.40 11.77 -1.80
C TRP A 103 1.16 10.68 -1.05
N ILE A 104 2.48 10.67 -1.16
CA ILE A 104 3.35 9.88 -0.27
C ILE A 104 3.61 10.76 0.97
N THR A 105 3.12 10.33 2.13
CA THR A 105 3.13 11.12 3.36
C THR A 105 3.91 10.40 4.46
N ALA A 106 4.79 11.11 5.14
CA ALA A 106 5.60 10.55 6.23
C ALA A 106 4.75 10.23 7.47
N ILE A 107 4.76 8.97 7.93
CA ILE A 107 4.07 8.53 9.16
C ILE A 107 4.95 8.62 10.40
N THR A 108 6.25 8.78 10.20
CA THR A 108 7.24 9.01 11.25
C THR A 108 8.18 10.15 10.83
N SER A 109 9.00 10.65 11.76
CA SER A 109 10.10 11.53 11.38
C SER A 109 11.19 10.72 10.69
N ILE A 110 11.61 11.15 9.49
CA ILE A 110 12.61 10.48 8.66
C ILE A 110 13.90 11.29 8.72
N LYS A 111 15.01 10.63 9.07
CA LYS A 111 16.34 11.26 9.11
C LYS A 111 16.94 11.36 7.70
N PRO A 112 17.89 12.27 7.46
CA PRO A 112 18.69 12.24 6.23
C PRO A 112 19.30 10.85 6.00
N GLU A 113 19.56 10.49 4.75
CA GLU A 113 20.13 9.22 4.28
C GLU A 113 19.24 7.98 4.52
N THR A 114 18.05 8.14 5.12
CA THR A 114 17.10 7.03 5.31
C THR A 114 16.33 6.77 4.01
N GLU A 115 16.23 5.50 3.62
CA GLU A 115 15.37 5.11 2.50
C GLU A 115 13.89 5.33 2.85
N ILE A 116 13.18 6.02 1.96
CA ILE A 116 11.76 6.29 2.05
C ILE A 116 11.02 5.08 1.49
N SER A 117 10.01 4.61 2.21
CA SER A 117 9.25 3.42 1.81
C SER A 117 7.81 3.50 2.29
N TYR A 118 6.90 2.85 1.57
CA TYR A 118 5.52 2.67 1.98
C TYR A 118 5.05 1.23 1.76
N ASP A 119 3.95 0.81 2.41
CA ASP A 119 3.37 -0.51 2.16
C ASP A 119 2.54 -0.44 0.87
N TYR A 120 2.92 -1.20 -0.14
CA TYR A 120 2.22 -1.25 -1.43
C TYR A 120 0.81 -1.80 -1.33
N GLN A 121 0.52 -2.57 -0.28
CA GLN A 121 -0.79 -3.17 0.02
C GLN A 121 -1.39 -3.97 -1.14
N PHE A 122 -0.55 -4.65 -1.92
CA PHE A 122 -1.02 -5.52 -2.99
C PHE A 122 -2.04 -6.53 -2.47
N GLU A 123 -3.24 -6.48 -3.04
CA GLU A 123 -4.33 -7.33 -2.58
C GLU A 123 -4.08 -8.80 -2.88
N TRP A 124 -4.48 -9.65 -1.94
CA TRP A 124 -4.41 -11.10 -2.07
C TRP A 124 -5.47 -11.61 -3.05
N GLN A 125 -5.06 -12.41 -4.03
CA GLN A 125 -5.97 -13.13 -4.91
C GLN A 125 -6.08 -14.59 -4.49
N ASN A 126 -7.31 -15.15 -4.55
CA ASN A 126 -7.57 -16.51 -4.05
C ASN A 126 -6.91 -17.61 -4.92
N ASN A 127 -6.59 -17.32 -6.16
CA ASN A 127 -5.91 -18.19 -7.11
C ASN A 127 -4.38 -18.18 -6.98
N TYR A 128 -3.78 -17.31 -6.15
CA TYR A 128 -2.33 -17.30 -5.94
C TYR A 128 -1.82 -18.65 -5.42
N GLU A 129 -0.82 -19.18 -6.08
CA GLU A 129 -0.11 -20.40 -5.76
C GLU A 129 1.29 -20.08 -5.16
N PRO A 130 2.07 -21.09 -4.69
CA PRO A 130 3.40 -20.86 -4.10
C PRO A 130 4.34 -20.03 -4.97
N GLU A 131 4.30 -20.22 -6.28
CA GLU A 131 5.14 -19.49 -7.25
C GLU A 131 4.79 -18.01 -7.31
N ASP A 132 3.49 -17.66 -7.30
CA ASP A 132 3.05 -16.26 -7.26
C ASP A 132 3.56 -15.57 -6.00
N VAL A 133 3.47 -16.26 -4.86
CA VAL A 133 3.93 -15.71 -3.58
C VAL A 133 5.45 -15.48 -3.58
N ARG A 134 6.23 -16.41 -4.12
CA ARG A 134 7.68 -16.24 -4.29
C ARG A 134 8.02 -15.11 -5.22
N TYR A 135 7.20 -14.96 -6.25
CA TYR A 135 7.30 -13.86 -7.19
C TYR A 135 7.13 -12.50 -6.50
N TYR A 136 6.13 -12.35 -5.63
CA TYR A 136 5.90 -11.16 -4.80
C TYR A 136 6.71 -11.15 -3.50
N ALA A 137 7.88 -11.83 -3.46
CA ALA A 137 8.73 -11.86 -2.27
C ALA A 137 9.23 -10.47 -1.89
N CYS A 138 9.12 -10.13 -0.59
CA CYS A 138 9.60 -8.87 -0.04
C CYS A 138 11.05 -8.98 0.42
N ARG A 139 11.85 -7.96 0.11
CA ARG A 139 13.26 -7.83 0.49
C ARG A 139 13.54 -6.62 1.36
N CYS A 140 12.52 -6.07 2.07
CA CYS A 140 12.69 -4.85 2.85
C CYS A 140 13.64 -4.96 4.05
N GLY A 141 14.01 -6.18 4.47
CA GLY A 141 15.00 -6.42 5.52
C GLY A 141 14.58 -6.02 6.93
N THR A 142 13.35 -5.55 7.15
CA THR A 142 12.89 -5.12 8.47
C THR A 142 12.54 -6.31 9.37
N ALA A 143 12.64 -6.15 10.70
CA ALA A 143 12.24 -7.18 11.65
C ALA A 143 10.76 -7.60 11.55
N LYS A 144 9.89 -6.71 11.03
CA LYS A 144 8.47 -6.98 10.80
C LYS A 144 8.17 -7.47 9.39
N CYS A 145 9.19 -7.84 8.60
CA CYS A 145 9.00 -8.29 7.23
C CYS A 145 8.04 -9.48 7.15
N ARG A 146 7.03 -9.35 6.28
CA ARG A 146 6.05 -10.41 6.03
C ARG A 146 6.56 -11.50 5.07
N GLY A 147 7.73 -11.27 4.45
CA GLY A 147 8.30 -12.12 3.41
C GLY A 147 7.68 -11.89 2.03
N THR A 148 6.58 -11.15 1.92
CA THR A 148 5.91 -10.81 0.66
C THR A 148 5.32 -9.39 0.72
N ILE A 149 5.19 -8.74 -0.44
CA ILE A 149 4.51 -7.45 -0.58
C ILE A 149 2.98 -7.59 -0.57
N LEU A 150 2.47 -8.84 -0.66
CA LEU A 150 1.05 -9.14 -0.67
C LEU A 150 0.40 -8.93 0.71
N LYS A 151 -0.85 -8.51 0.72
CA LYS A 151 -1.70 -8.37 1.91
C LYS A 151 -2.34 -9.73 2.25
N VAL A 152 -1.52 -10.65 2.75
CA VAL A 152 -1.93 -12.03 3.01
C VAL A 152 -3.01 -12.12 4.09
N PRO A 153 -4.17 -12.78 3.82
CA PRO A 153 -5.19 -13.04 4.82
C PRO A 153 -4.63 -13.77 6.04
N ARG A 154 -5.11 -13.43 7.23
CA ARG A 154 -4.58 -13.97 8.50
C ARG A 154 -4.49 -15.51 8.50
N TYR A 155 -5.51 -16.20 7.98
CA TYR A 155 -5.58 -17.67 7.98
C TYR A 155 -4.57 -18.32 7.01
N LEU A 156 -3.99 -17.58 6.04
CA LEU A 156 -2.99 -18.07 5.09
C LEU A 156 -1.55 -17.73 5.49
N ARG A 157 -1.32 -16.87 6.48
CA ARG A 157 0.02 -16.38 6.82
C ARG A 157 1.02 -17.50 7.14
N ALA A 158 0.57 -18.56 7.81
CA ALA A 158 1.43 -19.70 8.12
C ALA A 158 1.77 -20.51 6.87
N THR A 159 0.79 -20.72 5.98
CA THR A 159 0.97 -21.40 4.70
C THR A 159 1.92 -20.62 3.80
N VAL A 160 1.71 -19.31 3.66
CA VAL A 160 2.57 -18.44 2.85
C VAL A 160 4.02 -18.45 3.34
N ARG A 161 4.26 -18.47 4.66
CA ARG A 161 5.63 -18.63 5.19
C ARG A 161 6.29 -19.93 4.77
N LYS A 162 5.55 -21.05 4.75
CA LYS A 162 6.04 -22.34 4.25
C LYS A 162 6.36 -22.27 2.77
N TRP A 163 5.48 -21.71 1.95
CA TRP A 163 5.72 -21.50 0.53
C TRP A 163 6.97 -20.66 0.23
N LEU A 164 7.19 -19.60 1.00
CA LEU A 164 8.39 -18.77 0.88
C LEU A 164 9.66 -19.52 1.31
N ALA A 165 9.53 -20.51 2.20
CA ALA A 165 10.63 -21.41 2.60
C ALA A 165 10.86 -22.57 1.63
N GLY A 166 10.02 -22.74 0.60
CA GLY A 166 10.10 -23.82 -0.39
C GLY A 166 9.18 -25.02 -0.10
N ASP A 167 8.37 -24.96 0.96
CA ASP A 167 7.43 -26.03 1.34
C ASP A 167 6.06 -25.76 0.70
N ASP A 168 5.77 -26.37 -0.43
CA ASP A 168 4.52 -26.16 -1.18
C ASP A 168 3.34 -26.95 -0.57
N VAL A 169 2.97 -26.61 0.67
CA VAL A 169 1.82 -27.18 1.38
C VAL A 169 0.49 -26.67 0.83
N PRO A 170 -0.59 -27.50 0.86
CA PRO A 170 -1.89 -27.07 0.35
C PRO A 170 -2.50 -25.93 1.18
N LYS A 171 -3.32 -25.09 0.53
CA LYS A 171 -4.05 -24.02 1.20
C LYS A 171 -5.06 -24.59 2.22
N PRO A 172 -5.14 -24.04 3.43
CA PRO A 172 -6.17 -24.38 4.38
C PRO A 172 -7.55 -23.89 3.89
N ARG A 173 -8.60 -24.59 4.25
CA ARG A 173 -9.96 -24.14 3.96
C ARG A 173 -10.23 -22.77 4.62
N LYS A 174 -10.87 -21.87 3.87
CA LYS A 174 -11.28 -20.56 4.40
C LYS A 174 -12.16 -20.74 5.65
N PRO A 175 -11.88 -20.06 6.77
CA PRO A 175 -12.70 -20.14 7.97
C PRO A 175 -14.15 -19.74 7.66
N ARG A 176 -15.12 -20.57 8.09
CA ARG A 176 -16.54 -20.18 8.01
C ARG A 176 -16.75 -18.96 8.89
N LYS A 177 -17.40 -17.90 8.35
CA LYS A 177 -17.88 -16.80 9.19
C LYS A 177 -18.82 -17.41 10.23
N LYS A 178 -18.50 -17.26 11.53
CA LYS A 178 -19.46 -17.59 12.59
C LYS A 178 -20.68 -16.71 12.33
N SER A 179 -21.86 -17.32 12.13
CA SER A 179 -23.11 -16.57 12.04
C SER A 179 -23.22 -15.72 13.31
N ALA A 180 -23.37 -14.41 13.15
CA ALA A 180 -23.63 -13.55 14.30
C ALA A 180 -24.91 -14.06 14.96
N LYS A 181 -24.87 -14.36 16.27
CA LYS A 181 -26.07 -14.65 17.03
C LYS A 181 -27.03 -13.48 16.84
N PRO A 182 -28.32 -13.70 16.53
CA PRO A 182 -29.26 -12.61 16.38
C PRO A 182 -29.26 -11.78 17.67
N ALA A 183 -29.02 -10.47 17.53
CA ALA A 183 -29.08 -9.55 18.66
C ALA A 183 -30.49 -9.57 19.21
N VAL A 184 -30.67 -10.03 20.47
CA VAL A 184 -31.93 -9.95 21.19
C VAL A 184 -32.28 -8.47 21.34
N LYS A 185 -33.30 -8.03 20.62
CA LYS A 185 -33.82 -6.66 20.72
C LYS A 185 -34.36 -6.50 22.17
N LYS A 186 -33.66 -5.75 23.01
CA LYS A 186 -34.19 -5.28 24.28
C LYS A 186 -35.38 -4.38 23.99
N ALA A 187 -36.59 -4.80 24.44
CA ALA A 187 -37.79 -3.99 24.35
C ALA A 187 -37.57 -2.68 25.14
N SER A 188 -37.71 -1.55 24.48
CA SER A 188 -37.65 -0.23 25.11
C SER A 188 -39.01 0.00 25.82
N THR A 189 -39.06 -0.04 27.13
CA THR A 189 -40.18 0.41 27.93
C THR A 189 -40.26 1.95 27.84
N LYS A 190 -41.20 2.45 27.04
CA LYS A 190 -41.60 3.84 27.05
C LYS A 190 -42.26 4.17 28.37
N LYS A 191 -41.63 4.90 29.29
CA LYS A 191 -42.27 5.56 30.43
C LYS A 191 -43.17 6.67 29.88
N ARG A 192 -44.50 6.51 30.10
CA ARG A 192 -45.49 7.58 29.92
C ARG A 192 -45.24 8.66 30.98
N ALA A 193 -44.86 9.84 30.54
CA ALA A 193 -44.88 11.04 31.39
C ALA A 193 -46.34 11.52 31.50
N GLY A 194 -46.85 11.52 32.73
CA GLY A 194 -48.20 11.97 33.04
C GLY A 194 -48.33 13.48 32.90
N ALA A 195 -49.40 13.88 32.23
CA ALA A 195 -49.88 15.23 32.20
C ALA A 195 -50.34 15.66 33.59
N ARG A 196 -49.83 16.77 34.16
CA ARG A 196 -50.49 17.50 35.23
C ARG A 196 -50.98 18.84 34.64
N LYS A 197 -52.34 18.95 34.68
CA LYS A 197 -53.04 20.22 34.52
C LYS A 197 -52.83 21.10 35.78
N ARG A 198 -52.56 22.35 35.66
CA ARG A 198 -53.19 23.51 36.22
C ARG A 198 -52.70 24.77 35.53
#